data_b9efa4a887615644221ee4d1240ba12e
#
_entry.id   b9efa4a887615644221ee4d1240ba12e
#
_cell.length_a   1.000
_cell.length_b   1.000
_cell.length_c   1.000
_cell.angle_alpha   90.00
_cell.angle_beta   90.00
_cell.angle_gamma   90.00
#
_symmetry.space_group_name_H-M   'P 1'
#
loop_
_entity.id
_entity.type
_entity.pdbx_description
1 polymer ?
#
loop_
_entity_poly.entity_id
_entity_poly.type
_entity_poly.pdbx_seq_one_letter_code
_entity_poly.pdbx_strand_id
1 'polypeptide(L)'
;MEELVQFVTAPATLAFVGIVVVMVLISTIRALIVIVPPNRAAVITGGMRTLADGRTIGYRSITGGRTLRVPIIETIAHLNLETIAIEITVHNAFSKGNIPLNVEAIANVKIASEPETVFNNAVERLLGKTEEEIKQLAKDTLMGNLRGVLATLTPEEVNEDRLGFAKALSEDAGEDLAALGFHLDVLKIQNVSDERGYLEAIGRRKAAEAVREAEIAEAQAEADTRQAQALARQRAEIQEAESSVKIAEAENLLRVRQAQLNQEAEIAEKTAVVKSEEAKVEAERSLESRRVEREMERLRADVIEPANAARQAAFAA
;
A
#
# COMPACT_ATOMS: atom_id res chain seq x y z
N MET A 1 14.15 45.23 87.33
CA MET A 1 13.29 44.96 86.15
C MET A 1 14.01 44.98 84.84
N GLU A 2 15.05 45.82 84.63
CA GLU A 2 15.84 45.89 83.42
C GLU A 2 16.69 44.63 83.17
N GLU A 3 17.28 43.99 84.20
CA GLU A 3 18.06 42.76 84.04
C GLU A 3 17.21 41.54 83.59
N LEU A 4 15.95 41.48 84.08
CA LEU A 4 14.99 40.41 83.67
C LEU A 4 14.55 40.58 82.22
N VAL A 5 14.42 41.82 81.76
CA VAL A 5 14.07 42.10 80.33
C VAL A 5 15.26 41.78 79.45
N GLN A 6 16.52 42.08 79.87
CA GLN A 6 17.70 41.68 79.09
C GLN A 6 17.94 40.18 79.01
N PHE A 7 17.58 39.41 80.05
CA PHE A 7 17.70 37.92 80.06
C PHE A 7 16.69 37.23 79.21
N VAL A 8 15.47 37.81 79.05
CA VAL A 8 14.42 37.27 78.21
C VAL A 8 14.58 37.71 76.74
N THR A 9 15.10 38.89 76.51
CA THR A 9 15.25 39.43 75.13
C THR A 9 16.48 38.86 74.41
N ALA A 10 17.57 38.51 75.08
CA ALA A 10 18.76 37.96 74.48
C ALA A 10 18.56 36.62 73.74
N PRO A 11 17.86 35.61 74.34
CA PRO A 11 17.57 34.36 73.60
C PRO A 11 16.53 34.56 72.49
N ALA A 12 15.57 35.46 72.64
CA ALA A 12 14.58 35.75 71.65
C ALA A 12 15.18 36.47 70.41
N THR A 13 16.12 37.40 70.62
CA THR A 13 16.83 38.07 69.53
C THR A 13 17.78 37.11 68.80
N LEU A 14 18.46 36.22 69.51
CA LEU A 14 19.31 35.18 68.89
C LEU A 14 18.47 34.20 68.10
N ALA A 15 17.32 33.80 68.60
CA ALA A 15 16.37 32.93 67.85
C ALA A 15 15.84 33.62 66.61
N PHE A 16 15.49 34.90 66.71
CA PHE A 16 15.01 35.68 65.54
C PHE A 16 16.11 35.84 64.47
N VAL A 17 17.33 36.17 64.86
CA VAL A 17 18.49 36.23 63.92
C VAL A 17 18.76 34.89 63.31
N GLY A 18 18.69 33.78 64.07
CA GLY A 18 18.80 32.42 63.54
C GLY A 18 17.72 32.09 62.49
N ILE A 19 16.48 32.46 62.70
CA ILE A 19 15.39 32.27 61.74
C ILE A 19 15.63 33.08 60.45
N VAL A 20 16.06 34.33 60.60
CA VAL A 20 16.37 35.20 59.46
C VAL A 20 17.52 34.61 58.63
N VAL A 21 18.60 34.15 59.28
CA VAL A 21 19.75 33.50 58.58
C VAL A 21 19.29 32.24 57.86
N VAL A 22 18.48 31.38 58.47
CA VAL A 22 17.92 30.17 57.82
C VAL A 22 17.02 30.56 56.65
N MET A 23 16.20 31.58 56.79
CA MET A 23 15.32 32.06 55.70
C MET A 23 16.17 32.61 54.53
N VAL A 24 17.21 33.37 54.76
CA VAL A 24 18.12 33.87 53.73
C VAL A 24 18.84 32.71 53.08
N LEU A 25 19.28 31.71 53.81
CA LEU A 25 19.98 30.53 53.32
C LEU A 25 19.04 29.67 52.40
N ILE A 26 17.79 29.46 52.82
CA ILE A 26 16.78 28.79 52.00
C ILE A 26 16.48 29.59 50.71
N SER A 27 16.35 30.90 50.83
CA SER A 27 16.10 31.79 49.70
C SER A 27 17.26 31.76 48.71
N THR A 28 18.51 31.78 49.18
CA THR A 28 19.70 31.67 48.31
C THR A 28 19.79 30.31 47.63
N ILE A 29 19.53 29.19 48.33
CA ILE A 29 19.50 27.85 47.74
C ILE A 29 18.40 27.75 46.66
N ARG A 30 17.21 28.30 46.90
CA ARG A 30 16.16 28.35 45.89
C ARG A 30 16.54 29.18 44.67
N ALA A 31 17.24 30.26 44.82
CA ALA A 31 17.71 31.10 43.73
C ALA A 31 18.83 30.44 42.87
N LEU A 32 19.55 29.46 43.44
CA LEU A 32 20.57 28.69 42.70
C LEU A 32 19.96 27.59 41.84
N ILE A 33 18.80 27.05 42.23
CA ILE A 33 18.18 25.91 41.51
C ILE A 33 17.27 26.43 40.43
N VAL A 34 17.54 26.03 39.18
CA VAL A 34 16.71 26.32 38.03
C VAL A 34 16.11 25.02 37.53
N ILE A 35 14.80 25.00 37.39
CA ILE A 35 14.04 23.88 36.82
C ILE A 35 13.66 24.25 35.41
N VAL A 36 14.06 23.42 34.45
CA VAL A 36 13.81 23.58 33.01
C VAL A 36 12.76 22.56 32.58
N PRO A 37 11.60 22.97 32.05
CA PRO A 37 10.62 22.04 31.52
C PRO A 37 11.15 21.38 30.24
N PRO A 38 10.64 20.21 29.83
CA PRO A 38 11.13 19.45 28.69
C PRO A 38 10.92 20.13 27.32
N ASN A 39 9.94 21.04 27.24
CA ASN A 39 9.63 21.82 26.02
C ASN A 39 10.49 23.08 25.86
N ARG A 40 11.48 23.29 26.74
CA ARG A 40 12.38 24.45 26.69
C ARG A 40 13.82 24.01 26.94
N ALA A 41 14.73 24.71 26.29
CA ALA A 41 16.15 24.64 26.62
C ALA A 41 16.55 25.88 27.38
N ALA A 42 17.28 25.69 28.49
CA ALA A 42 17.92 26.78 29.22
C ALA A 42 19.38 26.91 28.73
N VAL A 43 19.73 28.07 28.26
CA VAL A 43 21.08 28.43 27.88
C VAL A 43 21.65 29.33 28.99
N ILE A 44 22.66 28.83 29.67
CA ILE A 44 23.32 29.51 30.79
C ILE A 44 24.64 30.06 30.26
N THR A 45 24.76 31.39 30.19
CA THR A 45 25.95 32.10 29.74
C THR A 45 26.75 32.58 30.94
N GLY A 46 28.07 32.69 30.79
CA GLY A 46 29.00 33.15 31.85
C GLY A 46 30.04 32.14 32.30
N GLY A 47 29.93 30.87 31.86
CA GLY A 47 30.94 29.82 32.11
C GLY A 47 31.62 29.40 30.81
N MET A 48 32.89 29.04 30.85
CA MET A 48 33.61 28.47 29.71
C MET A 48 33.48 26.94 29.71
N ARG A 49 33.12 26.38 28.56
CA ARG A 49 33.08 24.92 28.32
C ARG A 49 33.78 24.59 27.00
N THR A 50 34.65 23.59 27.04
CA THR A 50 35.26 23.05 25.80
C THR A 50 34.42 21.89 25.28
N LEU A 51 33.99 21.96 24.01
CA LEU A 51 33.30 20.91 23.31
C LEU A 51 34.24 19.76 22.93
N ALA A 52 33.70 18.63 22.54
CA ALA A 52 34.43 17.46 22.06
C ALA A 52 35.30 17.75 20.81
N ASP A 53 34.93 18.75 20.02
CA ASP A 53 35.64 19.22 18.81
C ASP A 53 36.80 20.22 19.13
N GLY A 54 37.04 20.48 20.41
CA GLY A 54 38.10 21.40 20.85
C GLY A 54 37.71 22.89 20.86
N ARG A 55 36.53 23.26 20.47
CA ARG A 55 36.03 24.64 20.55
C ARG A 55 35.64 25.00 21.98
N THR A 56 35.99 26.18 22.38
CA THR A 56 35.58 26.72 23.69
C THR A 56 34.37 27.64 23.50
N ILE A 57 33.26 27.28 24.15
CA ILE A 57 32.01 28.06 24.14
C ILE A 57 31.80 28.69 25.52
N GLY A 58 31.22 29.92 25.51
CA GLY A 58 30.94 30.69 26.72
C GLY A 58 29.59 30.40 27.36
N TYR A 59 28.95 29.26 27.02
CA TYR A 59 27.65 28.88 27.53
C TYR A 59 27.54 27.37 27.74
N ARG A 60 26.55 26.97 28.53
CA ARG A 60 26.10 25.60 28.70
C ARG A 60 24.59 25.51 28.47
N SER A 61 24.13 24.48 27.83
CA SER A 61 22.72 24.26 27.55
C SER A 61 22.19 23.03 28.27
N ILE A 62 20.94 23.09 28.71
CA ILE A 62 20.26 21.99 29.36
C ILE A 62 18.83 21.93 28.83
N THR A 63 18.46 20.77 28.30
CA THR A 63 17.12 20.51 27.81
C THR A 63 16.38 19.62 28.81
N GLY A 64 15.44 20.21 29.53
CA GLY A 64 14.69 19.54 30.61
C GLY A 64 15.54 19.20 31.87
N GLY A 65 14.87 19.11 33.00
CA GLY A 65 15.51 18.74 34.28
C GLY A 65 15.85 19.91 35.17
N ARG A 66 16.84 19.75 36.04
CA ARG A 66 17.26 20.77 37.02
C ARG A 66 18.75 21.05 36.91
N THR A 67 19.11 22.33 37.08
CA THR A 67 20.50 22.76 37.06
C THR A 67 20.76 23.79 38.14
N LEU A 68 22.04 23.96 38.50
CA LEU A 68 22.49 24.99 39.42
C LEU A 68 22.99 26.18 38.58
N ARG A 69 22.61 27.38 39.02
CA ARG A 69 23.07 28.65 38.47
C ARG A 69 23.72 29.50 39.55
N VAL A 70 24.78 30.19 39.21
CA VAL A 70 25.38 31.21 40.08
C VAL A 70 24.78 32.58 39.73
N PRO A 71 23.87 33.14 40.57
CA PRO A 71 23.04 34.30 40.20
C PRO A 71 23.75 35.56 39.81
N ILE A 72 24.99 35.75 40.21
CA ILE A 72 25.79 37.00 39.98
C ILE A 72 26.62 36.91 38.71
N ILE A 73 27.06 35.70 38.37
CA ILE A 73 28.05 35.47 37.30
C ILE A 73 27.36 34.89 36.04
N GLU A 74 26.28 34.14 36.21
CA GLU A 74 25.59 33.43 35.12
C GLU A 74 24.24 34.05 34.81
N THR A 75 23.97 34.26 33.52
CA THR A 75 22.67 34.69 33.00
C THR A 75 21.98 33.50 32.32
N ILE A 76 20.67 33.40 32.45
CA ILE A 76 19.85 32.37 31.82
C ILE A 76 18.98 32.99 30.74
N ALA A 77 19.01 32.42 29.57
CA ALA A 77 18.03 32.60 28.51
C ALA A 77 17.34 31.30 28.18
N HIS A 78 16.11 31.39 27.73
CA HIS A 78 15.30 30.20 27.36
C HIS A 78 15.03 30.21 25.87
N LEU A 79 15.19 29.03 25.24
CA LEU A 79 14.73 28.74 23.89
C LEU A 79 13.51 27.82 23.96
N ASN A 80 12.45 28.18 23.25
CA ASN A 80 11.27 27.33 23.12
C ASN A 80 11.55 26.24 22.09
N LEU A 81 11.36 24.96 22.49
CA LEU A 81 11.56 23.80 21.62
C LEU A 81 10.24 23.27 21.03
N GLU A 82 9.13 23.98 21.27
CA GLU A 82 7.84 23.62 20.73
C GLU A 82 7.84 23.69 19.21
N THR A 83 6.99 22.85 18.58
CA THR A 83 6.83 22.85 17.13
C THR A 83 6.00 24.07 16.70
N ILE A 84 6.52 24.80 15.74
CA ILE A 84 5.91 25.99 15.15
C ILE A 84 5.35 25.58 13.79
N ALA A 85 4.04 25.77 13.59
CA ALA A 85 3.41 25.58 12.29
C ALA A 85 3.60 26.85 11.44
N ILE A 86 4.13 26.69 10.25
CA ILE A 86 4.44 27.75 9.30
C ILE A 86 3.63 27.53 8.03
N GLU A 87 2.78 28.48 7.72
CA GLU A 87 2.08 28.53 6.44
C GLU A 87 2.94 29.30 5.44
N ILE A 88 3.23 28.64 4.32
CA ILE A 88 4.06 29.16 3.24
C ILE A 88 3.17 29.34 2.04
N THR A 89 3.03 30.57 1.59
CA THR A 89 2.33 30.91 0.35
C THR A 89 3.29 31.66 -0.56
N VAL A 90 3.54 31.10 -1.72
CA VAL A 90 4.40 31.72 -2.72
C VAL A 90 3.56 31.99 -3.96
N HIS A 91 3.51 33.23 -4.36
CA HIS A 91 2.81 33.67 -5.58
C HIS A 91 3.82 33.87 -6.70
N ASN A 92 3.39 33.56 -7.92
CA ASN A 92 4.14 33.81 -9.16
C ASN A 92 5.58 33.25 -9.14
N ALA A 93 5.79 32.09 -8.52
CA ALA A 93 7.08 31.42 -8.60
C ALA A 93 7.21 30.70 -9.95
N PHE A 94 8.32 30.95 -10.63
CA PHE A 94 8.55 30.36 -11.95
C PHE A 94 9.04 28.92 -11.83
N SER A 95 8.35 28.01 -12.53
CA SER A 95 8.77 26.64 -12.73
C SER A 95 9.73 26.51 -13.92
N LYS A 96 10.28 25.32 -14.11
CA LYS A 96 11.02 24.97 -15.32
C LYS A 96 10.11 25.19 -16.53
N GLY A 97 10.56 25.99 -17.49
CA GLY A 97 9.75 26.45 -18.63
C GLY A 97 9.14 27.83 -18.45
N ASN A 98 9.48 28.54 -17.37
CA ASN A 98 9.09 29.94 -17.11
C ASN A 98 7.57 30.15 -16.96
N ILE A 99 6.88 29.15 -16.39
CA ILE A 99 5.44 29.18 -16.09
C ILE A 99 5.26 29.57 -14.64
N PRO A 100 4.55 30.68 -14.35
CA PRO A 100 4.32 31.12 -12.97
C PRO A 100 3.29 30.23 -12.28
N LEU A 101 3.65 29.72 -11.10
CA LEU A 101 2.80 28.92 -10.23
C LEU A 101 2.60 29.60 -8.89
N ASN A 102 1.44 29.39 -8.30
CA ASN A 102 1.13 29.70 -6.93
C ASN A 102 1.13 28.40 -6.12
N VAL A 103 1.94 28.35 -5.07
CA VAL A 103 2.09 27.16 -4.23
C VAL A 103 1.80 27.52 -2.79
N GLU A 104 0.96 26.71 -2.16
CA GLU A 104 0.64 26.77 -0.74
C GLU A 104 1.15 25.50 -0.07
N ALA A 105 1.91 25.66 1.02
CA ALA A 105 2.48 24.57 1.79
C ALA A 105 2.38 24.85 3.28
N ILE A 106 2.39 23.80 4.07
CA ILE A 106 2.52 23.88 5.53
C ILE A 106 3.78 23.11 5.93
N ALA A 107 4.59 23.75 6.77
CA ALA A 107 5.75 23.16 7.38
C ALA A 107 5.65 23.22 8.91
N ASN A 108 5.98 22.12 9.58
CA ASN A 108 6.14 22.08 11.01
C ASN A 108 7.65 22.08 11.32
N VAL A 109 8.10 23.13 11.98
CA VAL A 109 9.51 23.36 12.29
C VAL A 109 9.67 23.52 13.79
N LYS A 110 10.75 23.01 14.35
CA LYS A 110 11.13 23.22 15.75
C LYS A 110 12.60 23.60 15.86
N ILE A 111 12.99 24.18 16.97
CA ILE A 111 14.39 24.36 17.27
C ILE A 111 14.99 22.98 17.56
N ALA A 112 16.07 22.62 16.86
CA ALA A 112 16.74 21.34 17.01
C ALA A 112 17.39 21.24 18.40
N SER A 113 17.12 20.18 19.14
CA SER A 113 17.81 19.85 20.39
C SER A 113 18.98 18.92 20.17
N GLU A 114 18.98 18.18 19.08
CA GLU A 114 20.02 17.24 18.63
C GLU A 114 20.17 17.33 17.09
N PRO A 115 21.36 17.15 16.54
CA PRO A 115 22.67 16.99 17.21
C PRO A 115 23.19 18.31 17.83
N GLU A 116 24.15 18.23 18.75
CA GLU A 116 24.69 19.39 19.48
C GLU A 116 25.20 20.50 18.55
N THR A 117 25.70 20.17 17.38
CA THR A 117 26.15 21.12 16.36
C THR A 117 25.02 22.01 15.85
N VAL A 118 23.87 21.43 15.55
CA VAL A 118 22.67 22.17 15.07
C VAL A 118 22.07 22.98 16.21
N PHE A 119 22.05 22.44 17.43
CA PHE A 119 21.59 23.17 18.59
C PHE A 119 22.48 24.41 18.88
N ASN A 120 23.80 24.28 18.74
CA ASN A 120 24.71 25.41 18.89
C ASN A 120 24.42 26.52 17.86
N ASN A 121 24.12 26.17 16.62
CA ASN A 121 23.65 27.14 15.60
C ASN A 121 22.40 27.87 16.07
N ALA A 122 21.43 27.12 16.66
CA ALA A 122 20.21 27.72 17.19
C ALA A 122 20.53 28.71 18.34
N VAL A 123 21.40 28.35 19.26
CA VAL A 123 21.80 29.21 20.36
C VAL A 123 22.46 30.51 19.83
N GLU A 124 23.38 30.38 18.87
CA GLU A 124 24.12 31.53 18.33
C GLU A 124 23.22 32.50 17.54
N ARG A 125 22.17 31.98 16.85
CA ARG A 125 21.39 32.77 15.90
C ARG A 125 19.99 33.14 16.38
N LEU A 126 19.42 32.35 17.28
CA LEU A 126 18.02 32.50 17.70
C LEU A 126 17.88 32.97 19.14
N LEU A 127 18.95 32.88 19.96
CA LEU A 127 18.90 33.30 21.36
C LEU A 127 18.60 34.81 21.45
N GLY A 128 17.54 35.15 22.20
CA GLY A 128 17.10 36.53 22.39
C GLY A 128 16.14 37.06 21.33
N LYS A 129 15.86 36.27 20.28
CA LYS A 129 14.80 36.61 19.32
C LYS A 129 13.42 36.27 19.85
N THR A 130 12.44 37.01 19.41
CA THR A 130 11.04 36.71 19.70
C THR A 130 10.55 35.51 18.88
N GLU A 131 9.48 34.86 19.29
CA GLU A 131 8.90 33.72 18.57
C GLU A 131 8.47 34.12 17.14
N GLU A 132 7.94 35.32 16.98
CA GLU A 132 7.54 35.85 15.66
C GLU A 132 8.76 36.05 14.73
N GLU A 133 9.88 36.55 15.25
CA GLU A 133 11.11 36.71 14.46
C GLU A 133 11.68 35.34 14.06
N ILE A 134 11.62 34.35 14.96
CA ILE A 134 12.05 32.97 14.71
C ILE A 134 11.18 32.36 13.61
N LYS A 135 9.85 32.49 13.74
CA LYS A 135 8.89 32.01 12.76
C LYS A 135 9.09 32.65 11.39
N GLN A 136 9.31 33.97 11.36
CA GLN A 136 9.52 34.69 10.12
C GLN A 136 10.83 34.27 9.44
N LEU A 137 11.92 34.09 10.19
CA LEU A 137 13.19 33.61 9.65
C LEU A 137 13.06 32.22 9.00
N ALA A 138 12.40 31.29 9.68
CA ALA A 138 12.15 29.97 9.14
C ALA A 138 11.24 30.02 7.90
N LYS A 139 10.20 30.87 7.91
CA LYS A 139 9.30 31.09 6.77
C LYS A 139 10.05 31.62 5.55
N ASP A 140 10.89 32.64 5.73
CA ASP A 140 11.64 33.25 4.62
C ASP A 140 12.62 32.26 3.99
N THR A 141 13.29 31.44 4.81
CA THR A 141 14.16 30.35 4.35
C THR A 141 13.39 29.32 3.54
N LEU A 142 12.26 28.83 4.07
CA LEU A 142 11.41 27.86 3.38
C LEU A 142 10.84 28.43 2.07
N MET A 143 10.45 29.70 2.03
CA MET A 143 10.00 30.35 0.80
C MET A 143 11.11 30.47 -0.25
N GLY A 144 12.34 30.73 0.19
CA GLY A 144 13.51 30.76 -0.69
C GLY A 144 13.77 29.40 -1.35
N ASN A 145 13.83 28.34 -0.53
CA ASN A 145 14.03 26.98 -1.02
C ASN A 145 12.88 26.49 -1.90
N LEU A 146 11.64 26.82 -1.54
CA LEU A 146 10.48 26.50 -2.37
C LEU A 146 10.60 27.09 -3.78
N ARG A 147 11.03 28.34 -3.91
CA ARG A 147 11.28 28.96 -5.24
C ARG A 147 12.44 28.29 -5.97
N GLY A 148 13.49 27.90 -5.26
CA GLY A 148 14.65 27.19 -5.82
C GLY A 148 14.27 25.83 -6.41
N VAL A 149 13.57 25.02 -5.64
CA VAL A 149 13.12 23.69 -6.06
C VAL A 149 12.08 23.79 -7.20
N LEU A 150 11.13 24.74 -7.11
CA LEU A 150 10.16 24.98 -8.19
C LEU A 150 10.83 25.30 -9.53
N ALA A 151 11.91 26.07 -9.53
CA ALA A 151 12.63 26.41 -10.76
C ALA A 151 13.26 25.19 -11.46
N THR A 152 13.45 24.09 -10.77
CA THR A 152 14.02 22.83 -11.31
C THR A 152 12.95 21.89 -11.87
N LEU A 153 11.69 22.00 -11.46
CA LEU A 153 10.58 21.11 -11.80
C LEU A 153 9.63 21.74 -12.83
N THR A 154 9.03 20.89 -13.65
CA THR A 154 7.97 21.30 -14.57
C THR A 154 6.64 21.48 -13.82
N PRO A 155 5.67 22.30 -14.32
CA PRO A 155 4.37 22.44 -13.70
C PRO A 155 3.61 21.13 -13.55
N GLU A 156 3.79 20.22 -14.50
CA GLU A 156 3.20 18.89 -14.50
C GLU A 156 3.74 18.04 -13.35
N GLU A 157 5.07 18.00 -13.18
CA GLU A 157 5.72 17.26 -12.11
C GLU A 157 5.29 17.77 -10.73
N VAL A 158 5.23 19.10 -10.56
CA VAL A 158 4.81 19.71 -9.29
C VAL A 158 3.35 19.37 -8.95
N ASN A 159 2.47 19.29 -9.94
CA ASN A 159 1.05 19.01 -9.72
C ASN A 159 0.74 17.51 -9.56
N GLU A 160 1.46 16.65 -10.30
CA GLU A 160 1.22 15.20 -10.34
C GLU A 160 1.93 14.47 -9.21
N ASP A 161 3.19 14.82 -8.93
CA ASP A 161 4.00 14.22 -7.88
C ASP A 161 4.27 15.19 -6.73
N ARG A 162 3.21 15.56 -6.03
CA ARG A 162 3.31 16.43 -4.84
C ARG A 162 4.16 15.83 -3.73
N LEU A 163 4.24 14.49 -3.65
CA LEU A 163 5.07 13.80 -2.65
C LEU A 163 6.54 13.91 -2.99
N GLY A 164 6.92 13.68 -4.24
CA GLY A 164 8.29 13.86 -4.72
C GLY A 164 8.76 15.30 -4.56
N PHE A 165 7.89 16.26 -4.91
CA PHE A 165 8.15 17.68 -4.70
C PHE A 165 8.35 18.03 -3.22
N ALA A 166 7.46 17.57 -2.33
CA ALA A 166 7.59 17.81 -0.88
C ALA A 166 8.88 17.19 -0.32
N LYS A 167 9.29 16.02 -0.82
CA LYS A 167 10.53 15.36 -0.42
C LYS A 167 11.76 16.15 -0.86
N ALA A 168 11.84 16.52 -2.12
CA ALA A 168 12.93 17.33 -2.66
C ALA A 168 13.07 18.66 -1.90
N LEU A 169 11.95 19.32 -1.64
CA LEU A 169 11.93 20.55 -0.85
C LEU A 169 12.34 20.32 0.61
N SER A 170 11.96 19.20 1.21
CA SER A 170 12.33 18.87 2.60
C SER A 170 13.82 18.57 2.73
N GLU A 171 14.43 17.95 1.71
CA GLU A 171 15.88 17.67 1.68
C GLU A 171 16.67 18.97 1.54
N ASP A 172 16.33 19.81 0.56
CA ASP A 172 17.01 21.09 0.30
C ASP A 172 16.83 22.08 1.46
N ALA A 173 15.60 22.30 1.89
CA ALA A 173 15.29 23.19 3.01
C ALA A 173 15.81 22.66 4.36
N GLY A 174 15.93 21.34 4.51
CA GLY A 174 16.41 20.72 5.75
C GLY A 174 17.85 21.10 6.07
N GLU A 175 18.73 21.16 5.07
CA GLU A 175 20.13 21.56 5.25
C GLU A 175 20.23 23.04 5.66
N ASP A 176 19.51 23.92 4.98
CA ASP A 176 19.52 25.35 5.29
C ASP A 176 18.90 25.66 6.66
N LEU A 177 17.80 24.97 6.99
CA LEU A 177 17.18 25.10 8.31
C LEU A 177 18.09 24.59 9.43
N ALA A 178 18.80 23.47 9.21
CA ALA A 178 19.77 22.95 10.17
C ALA A 178 20.95 23.90 10.37
N ALA A 179 21.40 24.57 9.31
CA ALA A 179 22.41 25.62 9.41
C ALA A 179 21.95 26.83 10.26
N LEU A 180 20.64 27.07 10.34
CA LEU A 180 20.03 28.09 11.21
C LEU A 180 19.69 27.57 12.61
N GLY A 181 19.76 26.26 12.85
CA GLY A 181 19.43 25.64 14.12
C GLY A 181 18.01 25.09 14.22
N PHE A 182 17.31 24.97 13.10
CA PHE A 182 15.97 24.39 13.04
C PHE A 182 16.03 22.92 12.64
N HIS A 183 14.98 22.21 13.03
CA HIS A 183 14.65 20.89 12.50
C HIS A 183 13.28 20.92 11.83
N LEU A 184 13.20 20.42 10.61
CA LEU A 184 11.97 20.30 9.86
C LEU A 184 11.33 18.94 10.17
N ASP A 185 10.21 18.94 10.89
CA ASP A 185 9.50 17.71 11.24
C ASP A 185 8.65 17.19 10.08
N VAL A 186 7.87 18.07 9.46
CA VAL A 186 6.95 17.71 8.36
C VAL A 186 6.81 18.90 7.41
N LEU A 187 6.79 18.60 6.11
CA LEU A 187 6.44 19.55 5.07
C LEU A 187 5.40 18.91 4.15
N LYS A 188 4.32 19.64 3.88
CA LYS A 188 3.24 19.18 2.99
C LYS A 188 2.82 20.29 2.04
N ILE A 189 2.73 19.95 0.78
CA ILE A 189 2.13 20.82 -0.24
C ILE A 189 0.61 20.70 -0.14
N GLN A 190 -0.07 21.82 0.03
CA GLN A 190 -1.52 21.88 0.13
C GLN A 190 -2.16 22.08 -1.24
N ASN A 191 -1.75 23.14 -1.92
CA ASN A 191 -2.33 23.54 -3.18
C ASN A 191 -1.25 24.00 -4.16
N VAL A 192 -1.49 23.69 -5.43
CA VAL A 192 -0.71 24.21 -6.57
C VAL A 192 -1.70 24.72 -7.59
N SER A 193 -1.58 25.98 -7.97
CA SER A 193 -2.46 26.64 -8.94
C SER A 193 -1.67 27.58 -9.85
N ASP A 194 -2.24 27.90 -10.96
CA ASP A 194 -1.72 28.91 -11.86
C ASP A 194 -2.81 29.93 -12.26
N GLU A 195 -2.41 31.15 -12.50
CA GLU A 195 -3.35 32.22 -12.89
C GLU A 195 -3.74 32.21 -14.39
N ARG A 196 -2.97 31.49 -15.21
CA ARG A 196 -3.11 31.45 -16.67
C ARG A 196 -3.92 30.25 -17.19
N GLY A 197 -4.40 29.38 -16.32
CA GLY A 197 -5.16 28.19 -16.71
C GLY A 197 -4.33 27.12 -17.42
N TYR A 198 -3.00 27.13 -17.25
CA TYR A 198 -2.09 26.18 -17.88
C TYR A 198 -2.31 24.76 -17.35
N LEU A 199 -2.38 24.60 -16.03
CA LEU A 199 -2.63 23.31 -15.39
C LEU A 199 -4.00 22.73 -15.77
N GLU A 200 -5.02 23.57 -15.89
CA GLU A 200 -6.34 23.16 -16.35
C GLU A 200 -6.32 22.72 -17.83
N ALA A 201 -5.60 23.44 -18.69
CA ALA A 201 -5.46 23.06 -20.10
C ALA A 201 -4.74 21.70 -20.27
N ILE A 202 -3.69 21.44 -19.49
CA ILE A 202 -3.01 20.14 -19.46
C ILE A 202 -3.95 19.05 -18.95
N GLY A 203 -4.67 19.31 -17.85
CA GLY A 203 -5.65 18.37 -17.31
C GLY A 203 -6.71 17.99 -18.34
N ARG A 204 -7.26 18.95 -19.09
CA ARG A 204 -8.20 18.69 -20.19
C ARG A 204 -7.58 17.85 -21.31
N ARG A 205 -6.33 18.16 -21.70
CA ARG A 205 -5.61 17.36 -22.72
C ARG A 205 -5.41 15.91 -22.27
N LYS A 206 -4.90 15.70 -21.05
CA LYS A 206 -4.70 14.36 -20.50
C LYS A 206 -6.01 13.57 -20.34
N ALA A 207 -7.08 14.25 -19.91
CA ALA A 207 -8.41 13.64 -19.85
C ALA A 207 -8.89 13.17 -21.24
N ALA A 208 -8.73 14.01 -22.28
CA ALA A 208 -9.10 13.65 -23.64
C ALA A 208 -8.21 12.51 -24.21
N GLU A 209 -6.93 12.49 -23.89
CA GLU A 209 -6.01 11.39 -24.25
C GLU A 209 -6.41 10.08 -23.57
N ALA A 210 -6.73 10.11 -22.28
CA ALA A 210 -7.19 8.95 -21.53
C ALA A 210 -8.50 8.38 -22.06
N VAL A 211 -9.48 9.23 -22.40
CA VAL A 211 -10.74 8.81 -23.02
C VAL A 211 -10.47 8.13 -24.37
N ARG A 212 -9.65 8.75 -25.22
CA ARG A 212 -9.31 8.15 -26.52
C ARG A 212 -8.59 6.80 -26.36
N GLU A 213 -7.68 6.69 -25.41
CA GLU A 213 -6.97 5.43 -25.14
C GLU A 213 -7.92 4.34 -24.63
N ALA A 214 -8.86 4.72 -23.77
CA ALA A 214 -9.90 3.81 -23.29
C ALA A 214 -10.82 3.32 -24.44
N GLU A 215 -11.24 4.22 -25.34
CA GLU A 215 -12.06 3.86 -26.51
C GLU A 215 -11.31 2.92 -27.46
N ILE A 216 -10.01 3.15 -27.69
CA ILE A 216 -9.17 2.26 -28.51
C ILE A 216 -9.05 0.88 -27.84
N ALA A 217 -8.79 0.84 -26.53
CA ALA A 217 -8.68 -0.42 -25.78
C ALA A 217 -9.98 -1.20 -25.78
N GLU A 218 -11.13 -0.53 -25.64
CA GLU A 218 -12.46 -1.14 -25.72
C GLU A 218 -12.73 -1.72 -27.11
N ALA A 219 -12.44 -0.94 -28.17
CA ALA A 219 -12.61 -1.40 -29.56
C ALA A 219 -11.72 -2.62 -29.86
N GLN A 220 -10.48 -2.64 -29.36
CA GLN A 220 -9.58 -3.79 -29.51
C GLN A 220 -10.12 -5.03 -28.76
N ALA A 221 -10.55 -4.85 -27.50
CA ALA A 221 -11.13 -5.96 -26.71
C ALA A 221 -12.39 -6.54 -27.36
N GLU A 222 -13.26 -5.70 -27.95
CA GLU A 222 -14.41 -6.17 -28.73
C GLU A 222 -13.98 -6.93 -29.99
N ALA A 223 -12.99 -6.44 -30.73
CA ALA A 223 -12.49 -7.12 -31.92
C ALA A 223 -11.90 -8.51 -31.58
N ASP A 224 -11.09 -8.58 -30.53
CA ASP A 224 -10.53 -9.84 -30.02
C ASP A 224 -11.64 -10.81 -29.55
N THR A 225 -12.65 -10.30 -28.89
CA THR A 225 -13.80 -11.10 -28.45
C THR A 225 -14.57 -11.65 -29.65
N ARG A 226 -14.84 -10.84 -30.67
CA ARG A 226 -15.51 -11.28 -31.90
C ARG A 226 -14.68 -12.33 -32.63
N GLN A 227 -13.36 -12.14 -32.73
CA GLN A 227 -12.46 -13.12 -33.33
C GLN A 227 -12.44 -14.44 -32.56
N ALA A 228 -12.34 -14.38 -31.21
CA ALA A 228 -12.39 -15.57 -30.37
C ALA A 228 -13.72 -16.33 -30.53
N GLN A 229 -14.84 -15.60 -30.58
CA GLN A 229 -16.17 -16.19 -30.81
C GLN A 229 -16.29 -16.84 -32.19
N ALA A 230 -15.75 -16.18 -33.24
CA ALA A 230 -15.77 -16.77 -34.60
C ALA A 230 -14.93 -18.05 -34.67
N LEU A 231 -13.77 -18.08 -34.08
CA LEU A 231 -12.91 -19.28 -33.97
C LEU A 231 -13.57 -20.38 -33.14
N ALA A 232 -14.23 -20.02 -32.04
CA ALA A 232 -14.99 -21.00 -31.23
C ALA A 232 -16.16 -21.62 -32.00
N ARG A 233 -16.93 -20.82 -32.74
CA ARG A 233 -18.02 -21.32 -33.63
C ARG A 233 -17.47 -22.23 -34.71
N GLN A 234 -16.41 -21.83 -35.41
CA GLN A 234 -15.79 -22.67 -36.43
C GLN A 234 -15.34 -24.03 -35.87
N ARG A 235 -14.70 -24.04 -34.69
CA ARG A 235 -14.31 -25.28 -34.02
C ARG A 235 -15.49 -26.15 -33.64
N ALA A 236 -16.57 -25.55 -33.14
CA ALA A 236 -17.81 -26.26 -32.79
C ALA A 236 -18.45 -26.89 -34.03
N GLU A 237 -18.54 -26.16 -35.16
CA GLU A 237 -19.09 -26.68 -36.43
C GLU A 237 -18.24 -27.85 -36.98
N ILE A 238 -16.92 -27.74 -36.92
CA ILE A 238 -16.03 -28.84 -37.34
C ILE A 238 -16.26 -30.08 -36.45
N GLN A 239 -16.32 -29.87 -35.12
CA GLN A 239 -16.53 -30.97 -34.18
C GLN A 239 -17.91 -31.62 -34.34
N GLU A 240 -18.96 -30.84 -34.63
CA GLU A 240 -20.31 -31.33 -34.92
C GLU A 240 -20.32 -32.12 -36.24
N ALA A 241 -19.68 -31.61 -37.28
CA ALA A 241 -19.52 -32.32 -38.54
C ALA A 241 -18.77 -33.65 -38.40
N GLU A 242 -17.64 -33.66 -37.68
CA GLU A 242 -16.88 -34.89 -37.40
C GLU A 242 -17.70 -35.89 -36.57
N SER A 243 -18.48 -35.40 -35.62
CA SER A 243 -19.34 -36.26 -34.78
C SER A 243 -20.48 -36.85 -35.64
N SER A 244 -21.08 -36.06 -36.52
CA SER A 244 -22.15 -36.54 -37.41
C SER A 244 -21.64 -37.61 -38.41
N VAL A 245 -20.41 -37.44 -38.93
CA VAL A 245 -19.79 -38.47 -39.78
C VAL A 245 -19.57 -39.76 -39.01
N LYS A 246 -19.03 -39.70 -37.79
CA LYS A 246 -18.82 -40.89 -36.95
C LYS A 246 -20.12 -41.59 -36.60
N ILE A 247 -21.19 -40.84 -36.33
CA ILE A 247 -22.52 -41.39 -36.09
C ILE A 247 -23.03 -42.11 -37.34
N ALA A 248 -22.94 -41.46 -38.51
CA ALA A 248 -23.38 -42.07 -39.78
C ALA A 248 -22.55 -43.32 -40.14
N GLU A 249 -21.26 -43.35 -39.89
CA GLU A 249 -20.40 -44.54 -40.04
C GLU A 249 -20.82 -45.67 -39.10
N ALA A 250 -21.07 -45.35 -37.82
CA ALA A 250 -21.52 -46.32 -36.84
C ALA A 250 -22.91 -46.89 -37.20
N GLU A 251 -23.87 -46.04 -37.65
CA GLU A 251 -25.19 -46.49 -38.10
C GLU A 251 -25.10 -47.37 -39.36
N ASN A 252 -24.24 -47.01 -40.31
CA ASN A 252 -24.01 -47.86 -41.50
C ASN A 252 -23.44 -49.23 -41.11
N LEU A 253 -22.45 -49.24 -40.21
CA LEU A 253 -21.83 -50.48 -39.72
C LEU A 253 -22.88 -51.37 -39.01
N LEU A 254 -23.73 -50.76 -38.17
CA LEU A 254 -24.83 -51.47 -37.51
C LEU A 254 -25.82 -52.02 -38.52
N ARG A 255 -26.19 -51.22 -39.56
CA ARG A 255 -27.14 -51.66 -40.62
C ARG A 255 -26.56 -52.84 -41.44
N VAL A 256 -25.29 -52.79 -41.82
CA VAL A 256 -24.59 -53.89 -42.50
C VAL A 256 -24.56 -55.15 -41.64
N ARG A 257 -24.25 -54.97 -40.33
CA ARG A 257 -24.20 -56.10 -39.40
C ARG A 257 -25.57 -56.72 -39.19
N GLN A 258 -26.60 -55.91 -39.12
CA GLN A 258 -28.01 -56.36 -38.98
C GLN A 258 -28.47 -57.09 -40.24
N ALA A 259 -28.08 -56.61 -41.44
CA ALA A 259 -28.37 -57.28 -42.69
C ALA A 259 -27.69 -58.67 -42.80
N GLN A 260 -26.41 -58.77 -42.36
CA GLN A 260 -25.66 -60.04 -42.28
C GLN A 260 -26.33 -61.02 -41.33
N LEU A 261 -26.72 -60.57 -40.13
CA LEU A 261 -27.42 -61.42 -39.17
C LEU A 261 -28.78 -61.91 -39.65
N ASN A 262 -29.54 -61.04 -40.33
CA ASN A 262 -30.81 -61.41 -40.94
C ASN A 262 -30.60 -62.45 -42.04
N GLN A 263 -29.59 -62.29 -42.88
CA GLN A 263 -29.25 -63.25 -43.92
C GLN A 263 -28.81 -64.60 -43.33
N GLU A 264 -27.99 -64.62 -42.28
CA GLU A 264 -27.57 -65.80 -41.56
C GLU A 264 -28.80 -66.53 -40.92
N ALA A 265 -29.72 -65.71 -40.31
CA ALA A 265 -30.95 -66.24 -39.73
C ALA A 265 -31.83 -66.86 -40.79
N GLU A 266 -32.00 -66.20 -41.95
CA GLU A 266 -32.81 -66.74 -43.08
C GLU A 266 -32.23 -68.03 -43.68
N ILE A 267 -30.89 -68.08 -43.80
CA ILE A 267 -30.14 -69.25 -44.23
C ILE A 267 -30.36 -70.41 -43.20
N ALA A 268 -30.23 -70.08 -41.92
CA ALA A 268 -30.42 -71.06 -40.85
C ALA A 268 -31.85 -71.56 -40.77
N GLU A 269 -32.87 -70.67 -41.00
CA GLU A 269 -34.23 -71.04 -41.03
C GLU A 269 -34.57 -71.96 -42.26
N LYS A 270 -34.10 -71.57 -43.46
CA LYS A 270 -34.22 -72.36 -44.62
C LYS A 270 -33.52 -73.74 -44.50
N THR A 271 -32.34 -73.78 -43.94
CA THR A 271 -31.63 -75.03 -43.67
C THR A 271 -32.32 -75.90 -42.63
N ALA A 272 -32.92 -75.25 -41.59
CA ALA A 272 -33.68 -75.92 -40.58
C ALA A 272 -35.02 -76.55 -41.14
N VAL A 273 -35.69 -75.78 -42.01
CA VAL A 273 -36.87 -76.25 -42.71
C VAL A 273 -36.53 -77.43 -43.64
N VAL A 274 -35.44 -77.34 -44.42
CA VAL A 274 -35.03 -78.44 -45.30
C VAL A 274 -34.65 -79.66 -44.46
N LYS A 275 -33.87 -79.47 -43.37
CA LYS A 275 -33.54 -80.57 -42.44
C LYS A 275 -34.79 -81.17 -41.75
N SER A 276 -35.78 -80.30 -41.43
CA SER A 276 -37.03 -80.81 -40.84
C SER A 276 -37.87 -81.61 -41.85
N GLU A 277 -37.85 -81.17 -43.14
CA GLU A 277 -38.50 -81.94 -44.20
C GLU A 277 -37.76 -83.25 -44.51
N GLU A 278 -36.41 -83.25 -44.54
CA GLU A 278 -35.64 -84.48 -44.67
C GLU A 278 -35.92 -85.41 -43.49
N ALA A 279 -35.94 -84.86 -42.26
CA ALA A 279 -36.24 -85.62 -41.05
C ALA A 279 -37.68 -86.17 -41.04
N LYS A 280 -38.66 -85.45 -41.61
CA LYS A 280 -40.05 -85.94 -41.78
C LYS A 280 -40.09 -87.08 -42.78
N VAL A 281 -39.37 -86.99 -43.87
CA VAL A 281 -39.22 -88.05 -44.87
C VAL A 281 -38.53 -89.27 -44.32
N GLU A 282 -37.55 -89.09 -43.45
CA GLU A 282 -36.82 -90.18 -42.79
C GLU A 282 -37.63 -90.81 -41.62
N ALA A 283 -38.50 -89.98 -40.95
CA ALA A 283 -39.36 -90.40 -39.85
C ALA A 283 -40.56 -91.23 -40.32
N GLU A 284 -40.98 -91.06 -41.54
CA GLU A 284 -41.99 -91.95 -42.15
C GLU A 284 -41.46 -93.36 -42.41
N ARG A 285 -40.15 -93.53 -42.35
CA ARG A 285 -39.50 -94.83 -42.65
C ARG A 285 -39.15 -95.76 -41.47
N SER A 286 -39.21 -95.27 -40.26
CA SER A 286 -38.92 -96.17 -39.14
C SER A 286 -39.52 -95.65 -37.81
N LEU A 287 -39.93 -96.59 -36.96
CA LEU A 287 -40.47 -96.39 -35.61
C LEU A 287 -39.44 -95.80 -34.62
N GLU A 288 -38.28 -95.57 -35.09
CA GLU A 288 -37.15 -94.98 -34.29
C GLU A 288 -37.09 -93.47 -34.33
N SER A 289 -37.75 -92.90 -35.33
CA SER A 289 -37.71 -91.41 -35.49
C SER A 289 -38.48 -90.63 -34.38
N ARG A 290 -39.46 -91.29 -33.71
CA ARG A 290 -40.16 -90.68 -32.56
C ARG A 290 -39.27 -90.44 -31.32
N ARG A 291 -38.14 -91.10 -31.21
CA ARG A 291 -37.15 -90.84 -30.14
C ARG A 291 -36.26 -89.69 -30.53
N VAL A 292 -35.85 -89.58 -31.77
CA VAL A 292 -35.01 -88.50 -32.28
C VAL A 292 -35.75 -87.18 -32.27
N GLU A 293 -37.10 -87.23 -32.61
CA GLU A 293 -37.96 -86.02 -32.58
C GLU A 293 -38.05 -85.40 -31.15
N ARG A 294 -38.20 -86.24 -30.13
CA ARG A 294 -38.20 -85.75 -28.73
C ARG A 294 -36.86 -85.24 -28.24
N GLU A 295 -35.75 -85.77 -28.76
CA GLU A 295 -34.40 -85.31 -28.39
C GLU A 295 -34.01 -84.01 -29.13
N MET A 296 -34.51 -83.81 -30.36
CA MET A 296 -34.32 -82.55 -31.13
C MET A 296 -35.14 -81.39 -30.56
N GLU A 297 -36.33 -81.61 -30.05
CA GLU A 297 -37.10 -80.57 -29.33
C GLU A 297 -36.44 -80.23 -28.00
N ARG A 298 -35.81 -81.18 -27.31
CA ARG A 298 -35.07 -80.92 -26.08
C ARG A 298 -33.79 -80.06 -26.34
N LEU A 299 -33.09 -80.27 -27.40
CA LEU A 299 -31.91 -79.50 -27.82
C LEU A 299 -32.33 -78.08 -28.32
N ARG A 300 -33.51 -77.88 -28.92
CA ARG A 300 -34.04 -76.59 -29.27
C ARG A 300 -34.38 -75.72 -28.05
N ALA A 301 -34.98 -76.29 -27.02
CA ALA A 301 -35.36 -75.62 -25.80
C ALA A 301 -34.16 -75.28 -24.91
N ASP A 302 -33.15 -76.20 -24.78
CA ASP A 302 -32.02 -76.05 -23.84
C ASP A 302 -30.85 -75.26 -24.42
N VAL A 303 -30.69 -75.17 -25.76
CA VAL A 303 -29.51 -74.52 -26.36
C VAL A 303 -29.81 -73.22 -27.11
N ILE A 304 -30.96 -73.13 -27.80
CA ILE A 304 -31.23 -71.96 -28.65
C ILE A 304 -31.92 -70.82 -27.87
N GLU A 305 -32.84 -71.09 -26.95
CA GLU A 305 -33.51 -70.06 -26.13
C GLU A 305 -32.52 -69.38 -25.15
N PRO A 306 -31.65 -70.05 -24.41
CA PRO A 306 -30.70 -69.34 -23.54
C PRO A 306 -29.63 -68.57 -24.34
N ALA A 307 -29.20 -69.03 -25.53
CA ALA A 307 -28.25 -68.32 -26.39
C ALA A 307 -28.85 -67.00 -26.99
N ASN A 308 -30.15 -67.02 -27.30
CA ASN A 308 -30.87 -65.82 -27.78
C ASN A 308 -31.15 -64.79 -26.64
N ALA A 309 -31.44 -65.27 -25.44
CA ALA A 309 -31.59 -64.41 -24.25
C ALA A 309 -30.27 -63.75 -23.85
N ALA A 310 -29.10 -64.46 -23.90
CA ALA A 310 -27.78 -63.87 -23.65
C ALA A 310 -27.37 -62.87 -24.73
N ARG A 311 -27.83 -63.02 -25.95
CA ARG A 311 -27.57 -62.13 -27.08
C ARG A 311 -28.41 -60.83 -27.00
N GLN A 312 -29.65 -60.91 -26.52
CA GLN A 312 -30.50 -59.72 -26.27
C GLN A 312 -30.03 -58.92 -25.03
N ALA A 313 -29.49 -59.57 -24.01
CA ALA A 313 -28.88 -58.89 -22.85
C ALA A 313 -27.59 -58.16 -23.21
N ALA A 314 -26.82 -58.63 -24.18
CA ALA A 314 -25.59 -57.95 -24.68
C ALA A 314 -25.87 -56.78 -25.59
N PHE A 315 -27.11 -56.61 -26.10
CA PHE A 315 -27.53 -55.42 -26.89
C PHE A 315 -28.28 -54.36 -26.09
N ALA A 316 -28.58 -54.63 -24.81
CA ALA A 316 -29.30 -53.71 -23.92
C ALA A 316 -28.40 -53.01 -22.87
N ALA A 317 -27.06 -53.28 -22.87
CA ALA A 317 -26.00 -52.61 -22.07
C ALA A 317 -25.09 -51.79 -22.98
#